data_295446bd7dcb172de91e64ad2ff35576
#
_entry.id   295446bd7dcb172de91e64ad2ff35576
#
_cell.length_a   1.000
_cell.length_b   1.000
_cell.length_c   1.000
_cell.angle_alpha   90.00
_cell.angle_beta   90.00
_cell.angle_gamma   90.00
#
_symmetry.space_group_name_H-M   'P 1'
#
loop_
_entity.id
_entity.type
_entity.pdbx_description
1 polymer ?
#
loop_
_entity_poly.entity_id
_entity_poly.type
_entity_poly.pdbx_seq_one_letter_code
_entity_poly.pdbx_strand_id
1 'polypeptide(L)'
;RLVVAGYHQDGPRQINMQLWNWRGIDVINAHERDPAVYISGMREAVEAVEAGHLRPTELYTHRLPLERLGEALDMTRDRPDGFVKALVMCR
;
A
#
# COMPACT_ATOMS: atom_id res chain seq x y z
N ARG A 1 20.53 1.76 -1.41
CA ARG A 1 19.60 1.65 -0.27
C ARG A 1 18.35 0.89 -0.67
N LEU A 2 17.92 -0.08 0.15
CA LEU A 2 16.67 -0.82 0.01
C LEU A 2 15.71 -0.39 1.13
N VAL A 3 14.49 0.00 0.79
CA VAL A 3 13.45 0.34 1.77
C VAL A 3 12.36 -0.72 1.72
N VAL A 4 12.10 -1.38 2.84
CA VAL A 4 11.03 -2.36 3.00
C VAL A 4 9.79 -1.60 3.47
N ALA A 5 8.90 -1.27 2.53
CA ALA A 5 7.73 -0.43 2.77
C ALA A 5 6.46 -1.22 3.14
N GLY A 6 6.48 -2.53 2.95
CA GLY A 6 5.32 -3.39 3.23
C GLY A 6 5.49 -4.21 4.51
N TYR A 7 4.37 -4.57 5.14
CA TYR A 7 4.36 -5.52 6.24
C TYR A 7 4.44 -6.95 5.72
N HIS A 8 5.55 -7.62 6.01
CA HIS A 8 5.82 -8.97 5.52
C HIS A 8 5.28 -10.01 6.48
N GLN A 9 4.28 -10.79 6.07
CA GLN A 9 3.60 -11.76 6.94
C GLN A 9 3.91 -13.23 6.59
N ASP A 10 4.56 -13.50 5.47
CA ASP A 10 4.80 -14.86 4.96
C ASP A 10 6.03 -15.57 5.59
N GLY A 11 6.49 -15.14 6.75
CA GLY A 11 7.63 -15.72 7.45
C GLY A 11 9.01 -15.37 6.87
N PRO A 12 10.04 -16.18 7.16
CA PRO A 12 11.42 -15.87 6.77
C PRO A 12 11.65 -15.81 5.26
N ARG A 13 12.56 -14.94 4.84
CA ARG A 13 13.03 -14.85 3.46
C ARG A 13 14.53 -15.11 3.39
N GLN A 14 14.94 -15.80 2.34
CA GLN A 14 16.36 -15.97 2.05
C GLN A 14 16.88 -14.76 1.27
N ILE A 15 18.03 -14.28 1.67
CA ILE A 15 18.74 -13.19 1.01
C ILE A 15 20.19 -13.58 0.71
N ASN A 16 20.74 -13.04 -0.37
CA ASN A 16 22.13 -13.21 -0.69
C ASN A 16 22.98 -12.16 0.05
N MET A 17 23.40 -12.49 1.28
CA MET A 17 24.20 -11.58 2.13
C MET A 17 25.53 -11.20 1.50
N GLN A 18 26.17 -12.11 0.75
CA GLN A 18 27.43 -11.81 0.04
C GLN A 18 27.23 -10.69 -0.98
N LEU A 19 26.14 -10.77 -1.76
CA LEU A 19 25.81 -9.75 -2.75
C LEU A 19 25.45 -8.42 -2.09
N TRP A 20 24.70 -8.44 -0.98
CA TRP A 20 24.35 -7.26 -0.23
C TRP A 20 25.58 -6.54 0.33
N ASN A 21 26.50 -7.31 0.92
CA ASN A 21 27.76 -6.80 1.45
C ASN A 21 28.64 -6.22 0.33
N TRP A 22 28.80 -6.96 -0.76
CA TRP A 22 29.55 -6.50 -1.92
C TRP A 22 29.05 -5.17 -2.50
N ARG A 23 27.73 -4.99 -2.53
CA ARG A 23 27.08 -3.77 -3.05
C ARG A 23 26.91 -2.67 -2.01
N GLY A 24 27.29 -2.87 -0.77
CA GLY A 24 27.10 -1.89 0.31
C GLY A 24 25.63 -1.47 0.49
N ILE A 25 24.71 -2.46 0.53
CA ILE A 25 23.29 -2.18 0.60
C ILE A 25 22.86 -1.87 2.04
N ASP A 26 22.42 -0.65 2.28
CA ASP A 26 21.65 -0.30 3.49
C ASP A 26 20.22 -0.83 3.37
N VAL A 27 19.73 -1.47 4.41
CA VAL A 27 18.35 -1.93 4.48
C VAL A 27 17.61 -1.18 5.58
N ILE A 28 16.50 -0.56 5.22
CA ILE A 28 15.67 0.23 6.13
C ILE A 28 14.27 -0.36 6.16
N ASN A 29 13.78 -0.70 7.34
CA ASN A 29 12.38 -1.01 7.55
C ASN A 29 11.59 0.31 7.74
N ALA A 30 10.65 0.56 6.84
CA ALA A 30 9.78 1.73 6.90
C ALA A 30 8.51 1.48 7.73
N HIS A 31 8.62 0.63 8.77
CA HIS A 31 7.52 0.35 9.68
C HIS A 31 7.61 1.27 10.90
N GLU A 32 6.64 2.15 11.01
CA GLU A 32 6.49 3.02 12.19
C GLU A 32 5.71 2.28 13.29
N ARG A 33 6.03 2.56 14.56
CA ARG A 33 5.35 2.00 15.72
C ARG A 33 4.78 3.05 16.66
N ASP A 34 5.17 4.31 16.50
CA ASP A 34 4.67 5.39 17.33
C ASP A 34 3.30 5.87 16.80
N PRO A 35 2.22 5.72 17.57
CA PRO A 35 0.89 6.20 17.18
C PRO A 35 0.85 7.71 16.90
N ALA A 36 1.68 8.51 17.56
CA ALA A 36 1.72 9.95 17.36
C ALA A 36 2.24 10.30 15.95
N VAL A 37 3.24 9.57 15.48
CA VAL A 37 3.77 9.71 14.11
C VAL A 37 2.73 9.29 13.08
N TYR A 38 1.99 8.20 13.33
CA TYR A 38 0.88 7.79 12.46
C TYR A 38 -0.20 8.86 12.36
N ILE A 39 -0.62 9.42 13.50
CA ILE A 39 -1.66 10.47 13.53
C ILE A 39 -1.19 11.71 12.77
N SER A 40 0.06 12.13 12.98
CA SER A 40 0.64 13.26 12.23
C SER A 40 0.65 13.01 10.74
N GLY A 41 1.16 11.85 10.31
CA GLY A 41 1.19 11.48 8.89
C GLY A 41 -0.20 11.38 8.26
N MET A 42 -1.20 10.90 8.99
CA MET A 42 -2.58 10.88 8.50
C MET A 42 -3.16 12.29 8.30
N ARG A 43 -2.88 13.22 9.22
CA ARG A 43 -3.30 14.62 9.08
C ARG A 43 -2.65 15.28 7.87
N GLU A 44 -1.35 15.12 7.72
CA GLU A 44 -0.59 15.63 6.57
C GLU A 44 -1.12 15.05 5.24
N ALA A 45 -1.51 13.77 5.22
CA ALA A 45 -2.11 13.15 4.05
C ALA A 45 -3.49 13.76 3.71
N VAL A 46 -4.32 14.05 4.72
CA VAL A 46 -5.61 14.73 4.51
C VAL A 46 -5.39 16.14 3.96
N GLU A 47 -4.49 16.92 4.54
CA GLU A 47 -4.15 18.25 4.05
C GLU A 47 -3.63 18.23 2.61
N ALA A 48 -2.82 17.23 2.25
CA ALA A 48 -2.33 17.05 0.88
C ALA A 48 -3.46 16.73 -0.12
N VAL A 49 -4.46 15.96 0.32
CA VAL A 49 -5.67 15.68 -0.50
C VAL A 49 -6.50 16.95 -0.67
N GLU A 50 -6.76 17.69 0.40
CA GLU A 50 -7.53 18.94 0.38
C GLU A 50 -6.87 20.00 -0.49
N ALA A 51 -5.53 20.07 -0.46
CA ALA A 51 -4.74 20.96 -1.31
C ALA A 51 -4.63 20.49 -2.78
N GLY A 52 -5.16 19.30 -3.11
CA GLY A 52 -5.08 18.72 -4.45
C GLY A 52 -3.71 18.17 -4.85
N HIS A 53 -2.76 18.08 -3.92
CA HIS A 53 -1.43 17.52 -4.15
C HIS A 53 -1.46 15.99 -4.20
N LEU A 54 -2.43 15.37 -3.54
CA LEU A 54 -2.65 13.92 -3.54
C LEU A 54 -4.07 13.62 -4.02
N ARG A 55 -4.20 12.70 -4.98
CA ARG A 55 -5.49 12.36 -5.62
C ARG A 55 -5.80 10.86 -5.50
N PRO A 56 -6.19 10.36 -4.33
CA PRO A 56 -6.45 8.94 -4.13
C PRO A 56 -7.61 8.41 -5.00
N THR A 57 -8.50 9.29 -5.45
CA THR A 57 -9.62 8.92 -6.32
C THR A 57 -9.20 8.39 -7.69
N GLU A 58 -8.02 8.74 -8.17
CA GLU A 58 -7.44 8.22 -9.42
C GLU A 58 -7.10 6.72 -9.34
N LEU A 59 -6.97 6.19 -8.12
CA LEU A 59 -6.72 4.76 -7.89
C LEU A 59 -7.99 3.91 -7.95
N TYR A 60 -9.18 4.51 -7.85
CA TYR A 60 -10.46 3.78 -7.81
C TYR A 60 -10.94 3.48 -9.24
N THR A 61 -10.37 2.46 -9.85
CA THR A 61 -10.67 2.06 -11.22
C THR A 61 -12.01 1.32 -11.35
N HIS A 62 -12.46 0.67 -10.28
CA HIS A 62 -13.70 -0.08 -10.25
C HIS A 62 -14.57 0.35 -9.07
N ARG A 63 -15.87 0.54 -9.33
CA ARG A 63 -16.86 0.88 -8.30
C ARG A 63 -17.97 -0.14 -8.33
N LEU A 64 -18.18 -0.83 -7.22
CA LEU A 64 -19.18 -1.87 -7.09
C LEU A 64 -20.11 -1.57 -5.92
N PRO A 65 -21.40 -1.93 -5.99
CA PRO A 65 -22.27 -1.87 -4.84
C PRO A 65 -21.90 -2.96 -3.82
N LEU A 66 -22.39 -2.82 -2.58
CA LEU A 66 -22.05 -3.73 -1.49
C LEU A 66 -22.41 -5.19 -1.79
N GLU A 67 -23.50 -5.42 -2.51
CA GLU A 67 -23.98 -6.75 -2.91
C GLU A 67 -22.97 -7.49 -3.79
N ARG A 68 -22.07 -6.77 -4.45
CA ARG A 68 -21.00 -7.31 -5.29
C ARG A 68 -19.62 -7.31 -4.61
N LEU A 69 -19.58 -7.29 -3.28
CA LEU A 69 -18.32 -7.34 -2.51
C LEU A 69 -17.46 -8.55 -2.88
N GLY A 70 -18.08 -9.72 -3.06
CA GLY A 70 -17.36 -10.94 -3.47
C GLY A 70 -16.57 -10.74 -4.77
N GLU A 71 -17.18 -10.11 -5.76
CA GLU A 71 -16.53 -9.77 -7.03
C GLU A 71 -15.36 -8.78 -6.84
N ALA A 72 -15.51 -7.78 -5.97
CA ALA A 72 -14.42 -6.85 -5.65
C ALA A 72 -13.20 -7.58 -5.03
N LEU A 73 -13.44 -8.59 -4.20
CA LEU A 73 -12.40 -9.43 -3.61
C LEU A 73 -11.73 -10.31 -4.67
N ASP A 74 -12.52 -10.91 -5.57
CA ASP A 74 -12.00 -11.70 -6.68
C ASP A 74 -11.12 -10.83 -7.61
N MET A 75 -11.57 -9.64 -7.98
CA MET A 75 -10.79 -8.68 -8.77
C MET A 75 -9.48 -8.29 -8.06
N THR A 76 -9.49 -8.18 -6.74
CA THR A 76 -8.28 -7.89 -5.95
C THR A 76 -7.27 -9.04 -6.02
N ARG A 77 -7.75 -10.28 -6.03
CA ARG A 77 -6.93 -11.48 -6.18
C ARG A 77 -6.41 -11.64 -7.61
N ASP A 78 -7.30 -11.55 -8.58
CA ASP A 78 -7.04 -11.94 -9.97
C ASP A 78 -6.39 -10.83 -10.80
N ARG A 79 -6.48 -9.58 -10.34
CA ARG A 79 -5.84 -8.42 -10.96
C ARG A 79 -6.09 -8.30 -12.47
N PRO A 80 -7.36 -8.23 -12.94
CA PRO A 80 -7.64 -8.10 -14.36
C PRO A 80 -7.02 -6.81 -14.94
N ASP A 81 -6.85 -6.79 -16.25
CA ASP A 81 -6.28 -5.63 -16.94
C ASP A 81 -7.02 -4.33 -16.59
N GLY A 82 -6.25 -3.29 -16.29
CA GLY A 82 -6.78 -1.99 -15.85
C GLY A 82 -7.24 -1.93 -14.39
N PHE A 83 -7.14 -3.02 -13.62
CA PHE A 83 -7.49 -3.01 -12.21
C PHE A 83 -6.35 -2.41 -11.36
N VAL A 84 -6.67 -1.36 -10.61
CA VAL A 84 -5.80 -0.82 -9.56
C VAL A 84 -6.43 -1.05 -8.19
N LYS A 85 -7.65 -0.55 -7.99
CA LYS A 85 -8.38 -0.70 -6.73
C LYS A 85 -9.89 -0.67 -6.95
N ALA A 86 -10.60 -1.53 -6.25
CA ALA A 86 -12.05 -1.49 -6.16
C ALA A 86 -12.50 -0.62 -4.98
N LEU A 87 -13.51 0.20 -5.22
CA LEU A 87 -14.26 0.93 -4.20
C LEU A 87 -15.65 0.28 -4.07
N VAL A 88 -15.98 -0.19 -2.87
CA VAL A 88 -17.30 -0.73 -2.59
C VAL A 88 -18.19 0.37 -2.01
N MET A 89 -19.31 0.60 -2.68
CA MET A 89 -20.29 1.63 -2.29
C MET A 89 -21.32 1.00 -1.36
N CYS A 90 -21.46 1.55 -0.16
CA CYS A 90 -22.41 1.06 0.85
C CYS A 90 -23.83 1.65 0.68
N ARG A 91 -24.05 2.44 -0.39
CA ARG A 91 -25.35 3.02 -0.74
C ARG A 91 -25.46 3.16 -2.25
#